data_370fa4e261a5d753af0a082e677a602f
#
_entry.id   370fa4e261a5d753af0a082e677a602f
#
_cell.length_a   1.000
_cell.length_b   1.000
_cell.length_c   1.000
_cell.angle_alpha   90.00
_cell.angle_beta   90.00
_cell.angle_gamma   90.00
#
_symmetry.space_group_name_H-M   'P 1'
#
loop_
_entity.id
_entity.type
_entity.pdbx_description
1 polymer ?
#
loop_
_entity_poly.entity_id
_entity_poly.type
_entity_poly.pdbx_seq_one_letter_code
_entity_poly.pdbx_strand_id
1 'polypeptide(L)'
;AKGFTPNRRGTNEWLEAQFNGYSVRVNIVTNNNKVCRIRVSDAYDISESSIRIRFNNLVRQFENNEKYSAFSENQTISDNEDISYNMSLNNKRYEAIFYQKPNEETIAKMQSYLQNKYTQEERDNPTDEVVADVFKFTSEVFVKKCVWFMITENYGEYSITMYYDNEYNRANGDDL
;
A
#
# COMPACT_ATOMS: atom_id res chain seq x y z
N ALA A 1 -6.00 -9.03 22.30
CA ALA A 1 -5.08 -7.95 21.92
C ALA A 1 -3.88 -8.58 21.21
N LYS A 2 -3.53 -8.13 20.02
CA LYS A 2 -2.42 -8.66 19.19
C LYS A 2 -1.07 -8.12 19.66
N GLY A 3 -0.66 -8.30 20.96
CA GLY A 3 0.72 -8.10 21.39
C GLY A 3 1.39 -6.75 21.05
N PHE A 4 0.63 -5.69 20.85
CA PHE A 4 1.18 -4.35 20.62
C PHE A 4 1.58 -3.71 21.95
N THR A 5 2.81 -3.26 22.04
CA THR A 5 3.34 -2.56 23.23
C THR A 5 3.53 -1.07 22.90
N PRO A 6 2.88 -0.17 23.65
CA PRO A 6 3.09 1.27 23.47
C PRO A 6 4.53 1.65 23.86
N ASN A 7 5.16 2.49 23.03
CA ASN A 7 6.47 3.07 23.33
C ASN A 7 6.47 4.57 22.99
N ARG A 8 7.37 5.33 23.61
CA ARG A 8 7.47 6.78 23.44
C ARG A 8 8.92 7.26 23.56
N ARG A 9 9.29 8.15 22.63
CA ARG A 9 10.57 8.88 22.74
C ARG A 9 10.32 10.35 22.45
N GLY A 10 10.38 11.18 23.50
CA GLY A 10 10.01 12.60 23.39
C GLY A 10 8.54 12.77 23.03
N THR A 11 8.24 13.44 21.92
CA THR A 11 6.89 13.64 21.38
C THR A 11 6.44 12.54 20.44
N ASN A 12 7.34 11.62 20.02
CA ASN A 12 7.02 10.54 19.11
C ASN A 12 6.50 9.34 19.88
N GLU A 13 5.32 8.89 19.53
CA GLU A 13 4.67 7.70 20.06
C GLU A 13 4.51 6.65 18.94
N TRP A 14 4.78 5.38 19.27
CA TRP A 14 4.57 4.25 18.38
C TRP A 14 4.17 3.00 19.16
N LEU A 15 3.66 2.02 18.46
CA LEU A 15 3.43 0.69 19.02
C LEU A 15 4.53 -0.24 18.52
N GLU A 16 5.10 -1.04 19.39
CA GLU A 16 6.02 -2.12 19.02
C GLU A 16 5.26 -3.43 18.85
N ALA A 17 5.59 -4.19 17.83
CA ALA A 17 4.97 -5.46 17.51
C ALA A 17 5.93 -6.37 16.75
N GLN A 18 5.51 -7.62 16.57
CA GLN A 18 6.14 -8.57 15.64
C GLN A 18 5.25 -8.69 14.40
N PHE A 19 5.87 -8.57 13.22
CA PHE A 19 5.21 -8.76 11.94
C PHE A 19 6.07 -9.67 11.04
N ASN A 20 5.56 -10.83 10.71
CA ASN A 20 6.27 -11.84 9.90
C ASN A 20 7.68 -12.18 10.42
N GLY A 21 7.82 -12.32 11.74
CA GLY A 21 9.09 -12.64 12.39
C GLY A 21 10.05 -11.47 12.57
N TYR A 22 9.66 -10.26 12.16
CA TYR A 22 10.47 -9.06 12.33
C TYR A 22 9.86 -8.12 13.37
N SER A 23 10.70 -7.50 14.20
CA SER A 23 10.26 -6.42 15.07
C SER A 23 9.94 -5.19 14.26
N VAL A 24 8.77 -4.60 14.52
CA VAL A 24 8.29 -3.42 13.79
C VAL A 24 7.80 -2.34 14.74
N ARG A 25 7.83 -1.11 14.24
CA ARG A 25 7.21 0.07 14.85
C ARG A 25 5.97 0.43 14.04
N VAL A 26 4.86 0.60 14.74
CA VAL A 26 3.58 0.94 14.13
C VAL A 26 3.18 2.33 14.57
N ASN A 27 2.99 3.23 13.62
CA ASN A 27 2.47 4.57 13.83
C ASN A 27 1.08 4.69 13.22
N ILE A 28 0.18 5.31 13.97
CA ILE A 28 -1.18 5.61 13.52
C ILE A 28 -1.22 7.07 13.12
N VAL A 29 -1.58 7.33 11.87
CA VAL A 29 -1.74 8.68 11.33
C VAL A 29 -3.23 9.02 11.28
N THR A 30 -3.60 10.18 11.80
CA THR A 30 -4.97 10.65 11.82
C THR A 30 -5.13 11.91 10.98
N ASN A 31 -6.30 12.05 10.36
CA ASN A 31 -6.75 13.26 9.68
C ASN A 31 -8.17 13.54 10.15
N ASN A 32 -8.45 14.76 10.63
CA ASN A 32 -9.74 15.17 11.18
C ASN A 32 -10.30 14.17 12.23
N ASN A 33 -9.47 13.75 13.17
CA ASN A 33 -9.77 12.77 14.22
C ASN A 33 -10.17 11.37 13.72
N LYS A 34 -9.88 11.04 12.46
CA LYS A 34 -10.07 9.71 11.89
C LYS A 34 -8.72 9.11 11.49
N VAL A 35 -8.52 7.83 11.76
CA VAL A 35 -7.33 7.13 11.28
C VAL A 35 -7.38 7.11 9.76
N CYS A 36 -6.35 7.68 9.11
CA CYS A 36 -6.23 7.74 7.66
C CYS A 36 -5.12 6.85 7.12
N ARG A 37 -4.11 6.55 7.94
CA ARG A 37 -2.98 5.70 7.56
C ARG A 37 -2.44 4.95 8.76
N ILE A 38 -2.00 3.71 8.55
CA ILE A 38 -1.17 2.98 9.50
C ILE A 38 0.18 2.78 8.82
N ARG A 39 1.26 3.26 9.45
CA ARG A 39 2.63 3.07 9.00
C ARG A 39 3.30 1.98 9.83
N VAL A 40 3.81 0.95 9.18
CA VAL A 40 4.55 -0.14 9.81
C VAL A 40 5.98 -0.08 9.28
N SER A 41 6.95 0.21 10.13
CA SER A 41 8.37 0.28 9.77
C SER A 41 9.15 -0.80 10.49
N ASP A 42 10.13 -1.40 9.85
CA ASP A 42 11.08 -2.28 10.52
C ASP A 42 11.74 -1.54 11.68
N ALA A 43 11.92 -2.22 12.80
CA ALA A 43 12.56 -1.63 13.99
C ALA A 43 14.08 -1.57 13.84
N TYR A 44 14.65 -2.42 12.99
CA TYR A 44 16.09 -2.56 12.76
C TYR A 44 16.38 -2.66 11.27
N ASP A 45 17.49 -2.08 10.86
CA ASP A 45 17.99 -2.18 9.50
C ASP A 45 18.71 -3.55 9.33
N ILE A 46 18.73 -4.07 8.11
CA ILE A 46 19.31 -5.38 7.76
C ILE A 46 20.13 -5.28 6.46
N SER A 47 20.91 -6.32 6.17
CA SER A 47 21.77 -6.39 4.97
C SER A 47 20.95 -6.40 3.67
N GLU A 48 21.61 -6.07 2.55
CA GLU A 48 21.01 -6.08 1.21
C GLU A 48 20.39 -7.43 0.84
N SER A 49 21.10 -8.53 1.10
CA SER A 49 20.58 -9.88 0.82
C SER A 49 19.33 -10.20 1.63
N SER A 50 19.32 -9.80 2.90
CA SER A 50 18.19 -10.03 3.81
C SER A 50 16.98 -9.17 3.42
N ILE A 51 17.19 -7.91 3.03
CA ILE A 51 16.08 -7.02 2.64
C ILE A 51 15.42 -7.50 1.35
N ARG A 52 16.18 -8.02 0.38
CA ARG A 52 15.66 -8.64 -0.86
C ARG A 52 14.72 -9.78 -0.55
N ILE A 53 15.17 -10.71 0.29
CA ILE A 53 14.35 -11.86 0.71
C ILE A 53 13.07 -11.39 1.42
N ARG A 54 13.22 -10.45 2.36
CA ARG A 54 12.08 -9.90 3.10
C ARG A 54 11.08 -9.20 2.19
N PHE A 55 11.54 -8.36 1.27
CA PHE A 55 10.71 -7.66 0.31
C PHE A 55 9.94 -8.63 -0.59
N ASN A 56 10.65 -9.60 -1.19
CA ASN A 56 10.03 -10.60 -2.06
C ASN A 56 9.03 -11.49 -1.31
N ASN A 57 9.30 -11.82 -0.04
CA ASN A 57 8.35 -12.57 0.78
C ASN A 57 7.07 -11.76 1.06
N LEU A 58 7.18 -10.45 1.31
CA LEU A 58 6.02 -9.58 1.46
C LEU A 58 5.21 -9.50 0.17
N VAL A 59 5.86 -9.30 -0.98
CA VAL A 59 5.20 -9.32 -2.29
C VAL A 59 4.39 -10.60 -2.48
N ARG A 60 5.02 -11.76 -2.31
CA ARG A 60 4.34 -13.06 -2.45
C ARG A 60 3.19 -13.25 -1.46
N GLN A 61 3.31 -12.75 -0.23
CA GLN A 61 2.24 -12.83 0.76
C GLN A 61 1.01 -12.03 0.33
N PHE A 62 1.20 -10.83 -0.22
CA PHE A 62 0.09 -10.03 -0.74
C PHE A 62 -0.48 -10.59 -2.03
N GLU A 63 0.34 -11.12 -2.94
CA GLU A 63 -0.11 -11.80 -4.17
C GLU A 63 -0.97 -13.03 -3.87
N ASN A 64 -0.59 -13.80 -2.84
CA ASN A 64 -1.33 -14.99 -2.41
C ASN A 64 -2.53 -14.69 -1.51
N ASN A 65 -2.75 -13.45 -1.13
CA ASN A 65 -3.88 -13.05 -0.30
C ASN A 65 -5.07 -12.64 -1.16
N GLU A 66 -6.15 -13.43 -1.12
CA GLU A 66 -7.36 -13.21 -1.89
C GLU A 66 -8.02 -11.85 -1.69
N LYS A 67 -7.69 -11.14 -0.59
CA LYS A 67 -8.22 -9.81 -0.30
C LYS A 67 -7.54 -8.69 -1.09
N TYR A 68 -6.43 -8.98 -1.76
CA TYR A 68 -5.63 -7.98 -2.46
C TYR A 68 -5.47 -8.31 -3.94
N SER A 69 -5.20 -7.29 -4.73
CA SER A 69 -4.74 -7.37 -6.11
C SER A 69 -3.48 -6.54 -6.28
N ALA A 70 -2.49 -7.07 -6.98
CA ALA A 70 -1.28 -6.33 -7.30
C ALA A 70 -1.58 -5.19 -8.27
N PHE A 71 -0.91 -4.05 -8.09
CA PHE A 71 -1.01 -2.92 -9.02
C PHE A 71 -0.33 -3.22 -10.36
N SER A 72 0.80 -3.89 -10.33
CA SER A 72 1.56 -4.29 -11.51
C SER A 72 2.05 -5.73 -11.35
N GLU A 73 2.34 -6.37 -12.46
CA GLU A 73 3.01 -7.67 -12.48
C GLU A 73 4.48 -7.53 -12.08
N ASN A 74 5.06 -8.62 -11.57
CA ASN A 74 6.50 -8.74 -11.29
C ASN A 74 7.07 -7.66 -10.36
N GLN A 75 6.43 -7.41 -9.22
CA GLN A 75 6.93 -6.47 -8.21
C GLN A 75 8.11 -7.02 -7.39
N THR A 76 8.54 -8.25 -7.61
CA THR A 76 9.69 -8.86 -6.91
C THR A 76 11.02 -8.34 -7.45
N ILE A 77 12.03 -8.36 -6.58
CA ILE A 77 13.42 -7.99 -6.91
C ILE A 77 14.15 -9.25 -7.37
N SER A 78 14.79 -9.18 -8.53
CA SER A 78 15.61 -10.26 -9.09
C SER A 78 16.81 -10.57 -8.21
N ASP A 79 17.24 -11.83 -8.18
CA ASP A 79 18.42 -12.28 -7.40
C ASP A 79 19.73 -11.62 -7.87
N ASN A 80 19.82 -11.27 -9.15
CA ASN A 80 20.99 -10.64 -9.76
C ASN A 80 20.99 -9.10 -9.65
N GLU A 81 19.99 -8.52 -9.01
CA GLU A 81 19.88 -7.08 -8.91
C GLU A 81 20.73 -6.56 -7.74
N ASP A 82 21.60 -5.60 -8.01
CA ASP A 82 22.35 -4.84 -7.02
C ASP A 82 21.49 -3.67 -6.52
N ILE A 83 20.89 -3.84 -5.33
CA ILE A 83 20.00 -2.86 -4.75
C ILE A 83 20.75 -1.58 -4.40
N SER A 84 21.94 -1.71 -3.78
CA SER A 84 22.77 -0.59 -3.38
C SER A 84 23.15 0.29 -4.57
N TYR A 85 23.67 -0.32 -5.61
CA TYR A 85 24.05 0.37 -6.84
C TYR A 85 22.85 1.08 -7.48
N ASN A 86 21.74 0.38 -7.62
CA ASN A 86 20.57 0.94 -8.28
C ASN A 86 19.92 2.07 -7.48
N MET A 87 19.85 1.97 -6.16
CA MET A 87 19.33 3.05 -5.32
C MET A 87 20.24 4.29 -5.35
N SER A 88 21.57 4.08 -5.22
CA SER A 88 22.54 5.19 -5.08
C SER A 88 22.84 5.89 -6.41
N LEU A 89 23.00 5.14 -7.50
CA LEU A 89 23.44 5.70 -8.79
C LEU A 89 22.31 5.88 -9.79
N ASN A 90 21.31 4.98 -9.78
CA ASN A 90 20.20 5.04 -10.72
C ASN A 90 18.94 5.67 -10.12
N ASN A 91 18.96 6.10 -8.86
CA ASN A 91 17.80 6.61 -8.11
C ASN A 91 16.59 5.66 -8.20
N LYS A 92 16.82 4.35 -8.34
CA LYS A 92 15.76 3.36 -8.42
C LYS A 92 15.09 3.21 -7.06
N ARG A 93 13.77 3.18 -7.06
CA ARG A 93 12.96 2.87 -5.89
C ARG A 93 12.48 1.43 -5.97
N TYR A 94 12.55 0.73 -4.86
CA TYR A 94 11.98 -0.60 -4.71
C TYR A 94 10.72 -0.47 -3.89
N GLU A 95 9.59 -0.52 -4.57
CA GLU A 95 8.27 -0.39 -3.99
C GLU A 95 7.31 -1.42 -4.58
N ALA A 96 6.32 -1.84 -3.79
CA ALA A 96 5.24 -2.71 -4.22
C ALA A 96 3.92 -2.15 -3.72
N ILE A 97 2.89 -2.23 -4.57
CA ILE A 97 1.58 -1.64 -4.33
C ILE A 97 0.50 -2.70 -4.56
N PHE A 98 -0.43 -2.78 -3.61
CA PHE A 98 -1.55 -3.69 -3.64
C PHE A 98 -2.83 -2.96 -3.30
N TYR A 99 -3.89 -3.24 -4.03
CA TYR A 99 -5.23 -2.74 -3.72
C TYR A 99 -6.03 -3.76 -2.92
N GLN A 100 -6.76 -3.30 -1.93
CA GLN A 100 -7.76 -4.12 -1.30
C GLN A 100 -8.92 -4.33 -2.28
N LYS A 101 -9.25 -5.60 -2.58
CA LYS A 101 -10.41 -5.93 -3.41
C LYS A 101 -11.69 -5.40 -2.76
N PRO A 102 -12.63 -4.88 -3.56
CA PRO A 102 -13.89 -4.37 -3.04
C PRO A 102 -14.69 -5.52 -2.38
N ASN A 103 -15.31 -5.23 -1.26
CA ASN A 103 -16.26 -6.15 -0.64
C ASN A 103 -17.61 -6.10 -1.39
N GLU A 104 -18.52 -7.02 -1.05
CA GLU A 104 -19.83 -7.15 -1.68
C GLU A 104 -20.64 -5.84 -1.64
N GLU A 105 -20.58 -5.10 -0.53
CA GLU A 105 -21.26 -3.79 -0.41
C GLU A 105 -20.71 -2.77 -1.40
N THR A 106 -19.39 -2.73 -1.57
CA THR A 106 -18.74 -1.85 -2.54
C THR A 106 -19.09 -2.23 -3.98
N ILE A 107 -19.10 -3.54 -4.28
CA ILE A 107 -19.52 -4.07 -5.59
C ILE A 107 -20.96 -3.68 -5.89
N ALA A 108 -21.87 -3.85 -4.92
CA ALA A 108 -23.27 -3.46 -5.07
C ALA A 108 -23.44 -1.96 -5.33
N LYS A 109 -22.67 -1.11 -4.63
CA LYS A 109 -22.66 0.34 -4.88
C LYS A 109 -22.17 0.68 -6.29
N MET A 110 -21.13 0.01 -6.76
CA MET A 110 -20.61 0.19 -8.13
C MET A 110 -21.66 -0.22 -9.18
N GLN A 111 -22.29 -1.38 -8.99
CA GLN A 111 -23.36 -1.86 -9.88
C GLN A 111 -24.54 -0.90 -9.91
N SER A 112 -25.00 -0.43 -8.74
CA SER A 112 -26.07 0.55 -8.64
C SER A 112 -25.72 1.88 -9.31
N TYR A 113 -24.48 2.35 -9.16
CA TYR A 113 -23.99 3.55 -9.84
C TYR A 113 -24.10 3.41 -11.36
N LEU A 114 -23.57 2.30 -11.90
CA LEU A 114 -23.60 2.03 -13.35
C LEU A 114 -25.03 1.89 -13.89
N GLN A 115 -25.90 1.17 -13.16
CA GLN A 115 -27.30 0.97 -13.55
C GLN A 115 -28.11 2.26 -13.54
N ASN A 116 -27.85 3.15 -12.59
CA ASN A 116 -28.58 4.42 -12.45
C ASN A 116 -28.10 5.49 -13.43
N LYS A 117 -26.84 5.41 -13.87
CA LYS A 117 -26.23 6.45 -14.71
C LYS A 117 -26.25 6.11 -16.19
N TYR A 118 -26.18 4.85 -16.54
CA TYR A 118 -26.06 4.38 -17.93
C TYR A 118 -27.14 3.37 -18.30
N THR A 119 -27.64 3.47 -19.52
CA THR A 119 -28.54 2.48 -20.12
C THR A 119 -27.83 1.13 -20.31
N GLN A 120 -28.60 0.07 -20.57
CA GLN A 120 -28.03 -1.25 -20.86
C GLN A 120 -27.15 -1.21 -22.12
N GLU A 121 -27.58 -0.50 -23.15
CA GLU A 121 -26.86 -0.37 -24.42
C GLU A 121 -25.50 0.32 -24.23
N GLU A 122 -25.44 1.40 -23.43
CA GLU A 122 -24.19 2.10 -23.10
C GLU A 122 -23.24 1.26 -22.22
N ARG A 123 -23.77 0.36 -21.42
CA ARG A 123 -22.95 -0.58 -20.63
C ARG A 123 -22.40 -1.72 -21.48
N ASP A 124 -23.15 -2.20 -22.46
CA ASP A 124 -22.76 -3.30 -23.35
C ASP A 124 -21.78 -2.80 -24.45
N ASN A 125 -21.93 -1.54 -24.88
CA ASN A 125 -21.09 -0.89 -25.88
C ASN A 125 -20.62 0.50 -25.37
N PRO A 126 -19.70 0.55 -24.39
CA PRO A 126 -19.33 1.80 -23.76
C PRO A 126 -18.54 2.72 -24.70
N THR A 127 -18.90 4.00 -24.73
CA THR A 127 -18.11 5.05 -25.35
C THR A 127 -16.87 5.38 -24.52
N ASP A 128 -15.89 6.07 -25.09
CA ASP A 128 -14.68 6.51 -24.37
C ASP A 128 -15.02 7.36 -23.14
N GLU A 129 -16.10 8.14 -23.19
CA GLU A 129 -16.58 8.95 -22.08
C GLU A 129 -17.12 8.08 -20.94
N VAL A 130 -17.90 7.06 -21.25
CA VAL A 130 -18.40 6.08 -20.27
C VAL A 130 -17.22 5.34 -19.63
N VAL A 131 -16.26 4.88 -20.44
CA VAL A 131 -15.06 4.20 -19.96
C VAL A 131 -14.25 5.10 -19.01
N ALA A 132 -14.03 6.37 -19.37
CA ALA A 132 -13.29 7.33 -18.55
C ALA A 132 -14.00 7.61 -17.21
N ASP A 133 -15.33 7.75 -17.21
CA ASP A 133 -16.09 7.96 -15.98
C ASP A 133 -16.09 6.74 -15.06
N VAL A 134 -16.27 5.54 -15.62
CA VAL A 134 -16.18 4.29 -14.88
C VAL A 134 -14.79 4.11 -14.28
N PHE A 135 -13.75 4.41 -15.05
CA PHE A 135 -12.36 4.36 -14.57
C PHE A 135 -12.12 5.34 -13.44
N LYS A 136 -12.61 6.58 -13.56
CA LYS A 136 -12.52 7.59 -12.49
C LYS A 136 -13.21 7.12 -11.22
N PHE A 137 -14.46 6.65 -11.32
CA PHE A 137 -15.22 6.14 -10.17
C PHE A 137 -14.52 4.93 -9.53
N THR A 138 -14.05 4.01 -10.35
CA THR A 138 -13.37 2.79 -9.89
C THR A 138 -12.04 3.14 -9.20
N SER A 139 -11.23 4.03 -9.78
CA SER A 139 -9.97 4.46 -9.19
C SER A 139 -10.18 5.17 -7.86
N GLU A 140 -11.22 6.00 -7.71
CA GLU A 140 -11.57 6.61 -6.42
C GLU A 140 -11.91 5.58 -5.34
N VAL A 141 -12.51 4.47 -5.70
CA VAL A 141 -12.84 3.38 -4.77
C VAL A 141 -11.62 2.54 -4.41
N PHE A 142 -10.77 2.20 -5.39
CA PHE A 142 -9.62 1.32 -5.20
C PHE A 142 -8.41 2.02 -4.58
N VAL A 143 -8.08 3.23 -5.04
CA VAL A 143 -6.89 3.95 -4.56
C VAL A 143 -6.97 4.32 -3.08
N LYS A 144 -8.19 4.48 -2.55
CA LYS A 144 -8.40 4.83 -1.15
C LYS A 144 -8.14 3.69 -0.15
N LYS A 145 -7.90 2.48 -0.62
CA LYS A 145 -7.66 1.29 0.24
C LYS A 145 -6.47 0.50 -0.31
N CYS A 146 -5.33 1.14 -0.39
CA CYS A 146 -4.11 0.48 -0.83
C CYS A 146 -3.18 0.15 0.34
N VAL A 147 -2.39 -0.89 0.12
CA VAL A 147 -1.20 -1.20 0.91
C VAL A 147 -0.02 -1.06 -0.02
N TRP A 148 0.96 -0.31 0.39
CA TRP A 148 2.20 -0.20 -0.36
C TRP A 148 3.38 -0.19 0.59
N PHE A 149 4.51 -0.70 0.13
CA PHE A 149 5.73 -0.73 0.92
C PHE A 149 6.94 -0.50 0.05
N MET A 150 7.97 0.01 0.69
CA MET A 150 9.21 0.38 0.02
C MET A 150 10.42 0.05 0.87
N ILE A 151 11.55 -0.17 0.19
CA ILE A 151 12.85 -0.26 0.81
C ILE A 151 13.39 1.16 1.04
N THR A 152 13.93 1.37 2.23
CA THR A 152 14.68 2.57 2.61
C THR A 152 16.11 2.14 2.92
N GLU A 153 17.09 2.86 2.39
CA GLU A 153 18.51 2.66 2.67
C GLU A 153 18.96 3.66 3.75
N ASN A 154 19.79 3.20 4.66
CA ASN A 154 20.36 3.99 5.74
C ASN A 154 21.80 3.52 6.01
N TYR A 155 22.80 4.24 5.53
CA TYR A 155 24.23 3.94 5.69
C TYR A 155 24.64 2.51 5.27
N GLY A 156 24.12 2.02 4.15
CA GLY A 156 24.42 0.69 3.61
C GLY A 156 23.65 -0.45 4.25
N GLU A 157 22.73 -0.14 5.14
CA GLU A 157 21.74 -1.06 5.70
C GLU A 157 20.32 -0.68 5.23
N TYR A 158 19.37 -1.60 5.32
CA TYR A 158 18.08 -1.48 4.67
C TYR A 158 16.95 -1.85 5.61
N SER A 159 15.84 -1.15 5.47
CA SER A 159 14.58 -1.45 6.16
C SER A 159 13.38 -1.32 5.24
N ILE A 160 12.26 -1.93 5.59
CA ILE A 160 10.99 -1.76 4.88
C ILE A 160 10.07 -0.89 5.71
N THR A 161 9.45 0.08 5.04
CA THR A 161 8.29 0.79 5.56
C THR A 161 7.07 0.45 4.73
N MET A 162 6.00 0.03 5.40
CA MET A 162 4.72 -0.34 4.81
C MET A 162 3.65 0.65 5.26
N TYR A 163 2.76 0.98 4.34
CA TYR A 163 1.66 1.91 4.55
C TYR A 163 0.33 1.25 4.20
N TYR A 164 -0.60 1.29 5.15
CA TYR A 164 -1.99 0.92 4.96
C TYR A 164 -2.81 2.19 4.89
N ASP A 165 -3.28 2.53 3.71
CA ASP A 165 -4.12 3.70 3.48
C ASP A 165 -5.60 3.33 3.45
N ASN A 166 -6.47 4.27 3.80
CA ASN A 166 -7.91 4.12 3.74
C ASN A 166 -8.58 5.37 3.13
N GLU A 167 -9.91 5.37 3.07
CA GLU A 167 -10.72 6.44 2.48
C GLU A 167 -10.56 7.83 3.13
N TYR A 168 -9.96 7.92 4.31
CA TYR A 168 -9.69 9.19 5.01
C TYR A 168 -8.30 9.75 4.70
N ASN A 169 -7.47 8.99 3.97
CA ASN A 169 -6.19 9.47 3.46
C ASN A 169 -6.43 10.32 2.20
N ARG A 170 -6.91 11.54 2.43
CA ARG A 170 -7.08 12.52 1.36
C ARG A 170 -5.87 13.44 1.37
N ALA A 171 -4.95 13.21 0.49
CA ALA A 171 -3.99 14.23 0.08
C ALA A 171 -4.74 15.25 -0.81
N ASN A 172 -5.54 16.08 -0.18
CA ASN A 172 -6.06 17.25 -0.85
C ASN A 172 -4.96 18.29 -0.74
N GLY A 173 -4.25 18.71 -1.66
CA GLY A 173 -3.22 19.75 -1.61
C GLY A 173 -3.63 21.07 -0.91
N ASP A 174 -4.70 21.05 -0.16
CA ASP A 174 -5.24 22.13 0.66
C ASP A 174 -4.51 22.28 2.02
N ASP A 175 -3.57 21.38 2.34
CA ASP A 175 -2.79 21.40 3.59
C ASP A 175 -1.36 21.95 3.39
N LEU A 176 -1.07 22.59 2.23
CA LEU A 176 0.23 23.21 1.93
C LEU A 176 0.14 24.75 2.00
#